data_0fd5218a2f69a06ce82ad95f3d688503
#
_entry.id   0fd5218a2f69a06ce82ad95f3d688503
#
_cell.length_a   1.000
_cell.length_b   1.000
_cell.length_c   1.000
_cell.angle_alpha   90.00
_cell.angle_beta   90.00
_cell.angle_gamma   90.00
#
_symmetry.space_group_name_H-M   'P 1'
#
loop_
_entity.id
_entity.type
_entity.pdbx_description
1 polymer ?
#
loop_
_entity_poly.entity_id
_entity_poly.type
_entity_poly.pdbx_seq_one_letter_code
_entity_poly.pdbx_strand_id
1 'polypeptide(L)'
;EEAPILGIGTANYRVLCDELTQHVPEVDCNTHPHNYYLQMLGETGIIGLIFGSIMIISIIWFCFVTGMRGRANVLAATAFIVPLGLFFPIQTTADFFGQWNNIFMWSAIALALATRNLVASDGTTLQES
;
A
#
# COMPACT_ATOMS: atom_id res chain seq x y z
N GLU A 1 4.17 -27.16 2.96
CA GLU A 1 3.24 -27.12 1.84
C GLU A 1 2.03 -26.28 2.19
N GLU A 2 2.04 -25.35 1.89
CA GLU A 2 1.74 -24.24 1.22
C GLU A 2 0.25 -24.02 1.13
N ALA A 3 -0.15 -22.99 1.76
CA ALA A 3 -1.52 -22.52 1.63
C ALA A 3 -1.55 -21.40 0.55
N PRO A 4 -1.40 -21.70 -0.75
CA PRO A 4 -1.32 -20.69 -1.80
C PRO A 4 -2.58 -19.83 -1.87
N ILE A 5 -3.69 -20.35 -1.39
CA ILE A 5 -4.98 -19.65 -1.40
C ILE A 5 -5.12 -18.70 -0.22
N LEU A 6 -4.78 -19.15 0.99
CA LEU A 6 -4.98 -18.38 2.24
C LEU A 6 -3.67 -17.87 2.87
N GLY A 7 -2.52 -18.27 2.34
CA GLY A 7 -1.21 -17.92 2.89
C GLY A 7 -0.88 -18.64 4.20
N ILE A 8 0.25 -18.27 4.78
CA ILE A 8 0.77 -18.86 6.03
C ILE A 8 0.25 -18.13 7.29
N GLY A 9 -0.55 -17.10 7.12
CA GLY A 9 -1.03 -16.22 8.20
C GLY A 9 -0.18 -14.95 8.34
N THR A 10 -0.82 -13.86 8.74
CA THR A 10 -0.17 -12.54 8.89
C THR A 10 0.90 -12.58 9.98
N ALA A 11 2.05 -11.96 9.70
CA ALA A 11 3.24 -11.91 10.55
C ALA A 11 3.86 -13.29 10.88
N ASN A 12 3.48 -14.36 10.19
CA ASN A 12 4.07 -15.69 10.37
C ASN A 12 5.31 -15.93 9.52
N TYR A 13 5.59 -15.08 8.54
CA TYR A 13 6.77 -15.23 7.69
C TYR A 13 8.05 -15.39 8.51
N ARG A 14 8.27 -14.51 9.50
CA ARG A 14 9.45 -14.53 10.38
C ARG A 14 9.57 -15.79 11.25
N VAL A 15 8.46 -16.48 11.51
CA VAL A 15 8.44 -17.70 12.34
C VAL A 15 8.74 -18.93 11.49
N LEU A 16 8.22 -18.96 10.27
CA LEU A 16 8.29 -20.11 9.38
C LEU A 16 9.46 -20.05 8.40
N CYS A 17 10.09 -18.89 8.23
CA CYS A 17 11.13 -18.70 7.24
C CYS A 17 12.29 -19.69 7.45
N ASP A 18 12.77 -19.85 8.68
CA ASP A 18 13.86 -20.78 9.01
C ASP A 18 13.50 -22.24 8.66
N GLU A 19 12.24 -22.62 8.90
CA GLU A 19 11.75 -23.96 8.56
C GLU A 19 11.62 -24.16 7.04
N LEU A 20 11.09 -23.17 6.34
CA LEU A 20 10.88 -23.21 4.90
C LEU A 20 12.20 -23.18 4.10
N THR A 21 13.23 -22.55 4.66
CA THR A 21 14.51 -22.35 3.98
C THR A 21 15.60 -23.35 4.38
N GLN A 22 15.33 -24.28 5.29
CA GLN A 22 16.29 -25.31 5.75
C GLN A 22 16.98 -26.07 4.60
N HIS A 23 16.35 -26.16 3.45
CA HIS A 23 16.87 -26.85 2.26
C HIS A 23 17.57 -25.92 1.25
N VAL A 24 17.64 -24.62 1.54
CA VAL A 24 18.24 -23.61 0.65
C VAL A 24 19.29 -22.82 1.42
N PRO A 25 20.55 -23.32 1.50
CA PRO A 25 21.59 -22.80 2.40
C PRO A 25 22.08 -21.37 2.11
N GLU A 26 21.64 -20.76 1.02
CA GLU A 26 22.02 -19.39 0.62
C GLU A 26 20.94 -18.32 0.94
N VAL A 27 19.84 -18.72 1.57
CA VAL A 27 18.74 -17.78 1.89
C VAL A 27 18.80 -17.39 3.35
N ASP A 28 19.20 -16.15 3.59
CA ASP A 28 19.06 -15.53 4.92
C ASP A 28 17.59 -15.23 5.23
N CYS A 29 17.09 -15.74 6.34
CA CYS A 29 15.76 -15.45 6.82
C CYS A 29 15.66 -14.03 7.39
N ASN A 30 15.02 -13.17 6.66
CA ASN A 30 14.64 -11.84 7.12
C ASN A 30 13.29 -11.88 7.87
N THR A 31 13.00 -10.83 8.62
CA THR A 31 11.74 -10.71 9.39
C THR A 31 10.50 -10.58 8.50
N HIS A 32 10.67 -10.18 7.24
CA HIS A 32 9.61 -10.04 6.24
C HIS A 32 10.21 -10.00 4.82
N PRO A 33 9.46 -10.38 3.79
CA PRO A 33 9.83 -10.12 2.41
C PRO A 33 9.85 -8.60 2.18
N HIS A 34 10.94 -8.07 1.64
CA HIS A 34 11.08 -6.63 1.39
C HIS A 34 10.25 -6.13 0.20
N ASN A 35 9.04 -6.66 0.04
CA ASN A 35 8.08 -6.26 -0.99
C ASN A 35 6.65 -6.55 -0.51
N TYR A 36 5.79 -5.54 -0.52
CA TYR A 36 4.40 -5.66 -0.03
C TYR A 36 3.59 -6.73 -0.76
N TYR A 37 3.77 -6.87 -2.07
CA TYR A 37 3.01 -7.84 -2.86
C TYR A 37 3.45 -9.27 -2.57
N LEU A 38 4.75 -9.49 -2.43
CA LEU A 38 5.30 -10.80 -2.04
C LEU A 38 4.89 -11.15 -0.61
N GLN A 39 4.87 -10.16 0.28
CA GLN A 39 4.42 -10.38 1.66
C GLN A 39 2.92 -10.70 1.71
N MET A 40 2.07 -9.95 1.00
CA MET A 40 0.65 -10.26 0.90
C MET A 40 0.43 -11.65 0.31
N LEU A 41 1.15 -12.00 -0.77
CA LEU A 41 1.04 -13.34 -1.37
C LEU A 41 1.45 -14.45 -0.39
N GLY A 42 2.57 -14.30 0.28
CA GLY A 42 3.06 -15.30 1.23
C GLY A 42 2.17 -15.45 2.47
N GLU A 43 1.80 -14.34 3.09
CA GLU A 43 1.10 -14.35 4.38
C GLU A 43 -0.42 -14.47 4.26
N THR A 44 -1.04 -13.91 3.21
CA THR A 44 -2.50 -13.93 3.02
C THR A 44 -2.96 -14.67 1.76
N GLY A 45 -2.01 -15.26 1.03
CA GLY A 45 -2.27 -16.04 -0.17
C GLY A 45 -2.76 -15.18 -1.34
N ILE A 46 -3.20 -15.88 -2.39
CA ILE A 46 -3.70 -15.23 -3.62
C ILE A 46 -4.94 -14.38 -3.35
N ILE A 47 -5.78 -14.78 -2.40
CA ILE A 47 -6.98 -14.03 -2.03
C ILE A 47 -6.58 -12.67 -1.45
N GLY A 48 -5.67 -12.66 -0.46
CA GLY A 48 -5.20 -11.41 0.13
C GLY A 48 -4.45 -10.52 -0.86
N LEU A 49 -3.64 -11.10 -1.74
CA LEU A 49 -2.99 -10.36 -2.81
C LEU A 49 -4.00 -9.68 -3.74
N ILE A 50 -5.06 -10.38 -4.16
CA ILE A 50 -6.08 -9.82 -5.05
C ILE A 50 -6.80 -8.65 -4.36
N PHE A 51 -7.34 -8.86 -3.16
CA PHE A 51 -8.06 -7.80 -2.44
C PHE A 51 -7.15 -6.63 -2.06
N GLY A 52 -5.93 -6.89 -1.61
CA GLY A 52 -4.94 -5.86 -1.31
C GLY A 52 -4.56 -5.05 -2.54
N SER A 53 -4.35 -5.70 -3.67
CA SER A 53 -4.04 -5.01 -4.94
C SER A 53 -5.22 -4.17 -5.43
N ILE A 54 -6.45 -4.67 -5.34
CA ILE A 54 -7.65 -3.89 -5.68
C ILE A 54 -7.76 -2.65 -4.79
N MET A 55 -7.55 -2.80 -3.49
CA MET A 55 -7.55 -1.68 -2.54
C MET A 55 -6.49 -0.63 -2.91
N ILE A 56 -5.26 -1.05 -3.15
CA ILE A 56 -4.14 -0.17 -3.52
C ILE A 56 -4.45 0.59 -4.82
N ILE A 57 -4.88 -0.12 -5.86
CA ILE A 57 -5.25 0.46 -7.16
C ILE A 57 -6.39 1.47 -6.99
N SER A 58 -7.39 1.13 -6.17
CA SER A 58 -8.52 2.02 -5.88
C SER A 58 -8.09 3.32 -5.20
N ILE A 59 -7.16 3.25 -4.25
CA ILE A 59 -6.61 4.44 -3.57
C ILE A 59 -5.85 5.33 -4.57
N ILE A 60 -4.96 4.73 -5.37
CA ILE A 60 -4.18 5.46 -6.38
C ILE A 60 -5.12 6.12 -7.40
N TRP A 61 -6.09 5.36 -7.91
CA TRP A 61 -7.08 5.85 -8.86
C TRP A 61 -7.90 7.00 -8.30
N PHE A 62 -8.38 6.86 -7.07
CA PHE A 62 -9.15 7.89 -6.39
C PHE A 62 -8.34 9.19 -6.22
N CYS A 63 -7.10 9.11 -5.78
CA CYS A 63 -6.21 10.27 -5.66
C CYS A 63 -5.91 10.89 -7.03
N PHE A 64 -5.69 10.06 -8.06
CA PHE A 64 -5.45 10.52 -9.42
C PHE A 64 -6.65 11.31 -9.99
N VAL A 65 -7.85 10.75 -9.91
CA VAL A 65 -9.08 11.41 -10.40
C VAL A 65 -9.33 12.73 -9.65
N THR A 66 -9.09 12.75 -8.33
CA THR A 66 -9.21 13.96 -7.53
C THR A 66 -8.20 15.02 -7.97
N GLY A 67 -6.95 14.64 -8.19
CA GLY A 67 -5.91 15.53 -8.71
C GLY A 67 -6.25 16.10 -10.09
N MET A 68 -6.80 15.27 -10.98
CA MET A 68 -7.22 15.72 -12.31
C MET A 68 -8.36 16.75 -12.28
N ARG A 69 -9.26 16.65 -11.32
CA ARG A 69 -10.36 17.63 -11.12
C ARG A 69 -9.87 18.92 -10.48
N GLY A 70 -8.90 18.84 -9.58
CA GLY A 70 -8.35 19.97 -8.83
C GLY A 70 -7.10 20.59 -9.43
N ARG A 71 -6.97 20.67 -10.75
CA ARG A 71 -5.75 21.13 -11.46
C ARG A 71 -5.23 22.50 -11.01
N ALA A 72 -6.08 23.38 -10.50
CA ALA A 72 -5.68 24.69 -9.98
C ALA A 72 -4.94 24.57 -8.63
N ASN A 73 -5.10 23.47 -7.91
CA ASN A 73 -4.46 23.23 -6.61
C ASN A 73 -3.33 22.20 -6.77
N VAL A 74 -2.09 22.67 -6.68
CA VAL A 74 -0.89 21.83 -6.83
C VAL A 74 -0.88 20.65 -5.85
N LEU A 75 -1.34 20.87 -4.60
CA LEU A 75 -1.38 19.83 -3.58
C LEU A 75 -2.33 18.68 -3.99
N ALA A 76 -3.52 19.03 -4.50
CA ALA A 76 -4.47 18.03 -4.99
C ALA A 76 -3.97 17.33 -6.26
N ALA A 77 -3.38 18.08 -7.19
CA ALA A 77 -2.85 17.55 -8.44
C ALA A 77 -1.70 16.54 -8.21
N THR A 78 -0.95 16.67 -7.13
CA THR A 78 0.18 15.81 -6.78
C THR A 78 -0.15 14.72 -5.75
N ALA A 79 -1.35 14.73 -5.18
CA ALA A 79 -1.74 13.82 -4.09
C ALA A 79 -1.61 12.33 -4.45
N PHE A 80 -1.78 11.95 -5.72
CA PHE A 80 -1.64 10.56 -6.17
C PHE A 80 -0.19 10.05 -6.14
N ILE A 81 0.81 10.93 -6.13
CA ILE A 81 2.23 10.57 -6.10
C ILE A 81 2.56 9.83 -4.79
N VAL A 82 1.91 10.21 -3.69
CA VAL A 82 2.13 9.59 -2.37
C VAL A 82 1.76 8.10 -2.39
N PRO A 83 0.53 7.69 -2.68
CA PRO A 83 0.20 6.27 -2.72
C PRO A 83 0.90 5.53 -3.88
N LEU A 84 1.15 6.19 -5.01
CA LEU A 84 1.92 5.60 -6.10
C LEU A 84 3.36 5.27 -5.67
N GLY A 85 4.02 6.20 -4.96
CA GLY A 85 5.37 5.98 -4.43
C GLY A 85 5.41 4.92 -3.32
N LEU A 86 4.43 4.92 -2.40
CA LEU A 86 4.36 3.96 -1.31
C LEU A 86 4.11 2.51 -1.80
N PHE A 87 3.33 2.35 -2.85
CA PHE A 87 2.94 1.04 -3.38
C PHE A 87 3.58 0.70 -4.73
N PHE A 88 4.69 1.34 -5.07
CA PHE A 88 5.37 1.00 -6.31
C PHE A 88 5.91 -0.44 -6.25
N PRO A 89 5.57 -1.32 -7.22
CA PRO A 89 5.74 -2.77 -7.05
C PRO A 89 7.20 -3.25 -7.02
N ILE A 90 8.16 -2.45 -7.51
CA ILE A 90 9.57 -2.86 -7.62
C ILE A 90 10.43 -2.33 -6.45
N GLN A 91 9.85 -1.53 -5.56
CA GLN A 91 10.63 -0.96 -4.45
C GLN A 91 10.82 -1.96 -3.30
N THR A 92 11.92 -1.79 -2.58
CA THR A 92 12.12 -2.43 -1.28
C THR A 92 11.25 -1.74 -0.24
N THR A 93 10.44 -2.50 0.48
CA THR A 93 9.49 -1.98 1.46
C THR A 93 9.74 -2.50 2.86
N ALA A 94 9.22 -1.81 3.87
CA ALA A 94 9.14 -2.29 5.23
C ALA A 94 8.02 -3.36 5.37
N ASP A 95 7.85 -3.90 6.58
CA ASP A 95 6.80 -4.86 6.89
C ASP A 95 5.40 -4.26 6.66
N PHE A 96 4.64 -4.83 5.72
CA PHE A 96 3.27 -4.39 5.40
C PHE A 96 2.32 -4.54 6.59
N PHE A 97 2.49 -5.57 7.38
CA PHE A 97 1.68 -5.82 8.58
C PHE A 97 2.32 -5.23 9.86
N GLY A 98 3.46 -4.57 9.73
CA GLY A 98 4.17 -3.93 10.83
C GLY A 98 3.45 -2.68 11.33
N GLN A 99 3.20 -2.59 12.64
CA GLN A 99 2.41 -1.52 13.25
C GLN A 99 3.00 -0.13 12.98
N TRP A 100 4.30 0.04 13.14
CA TRP A 100 4.97 1.33 12.92
C TRP A 100 4.89 1.80 11.48
N ASN A 101 5.18 0.91 10.54
CA ASN A 101 5.07 1.22 9.13
C ASN A 101 3.64 1.62 8.74
N ASN A 102 2.65 0.91 9.27
CA ASN A 102 1.25 1.19 9.02
C ASN A 102 0.80 2.56 9.50
N ILE A 103 1.27 3.03 10.66
CA ILE A 103 0.94 4.37 11.16
C ILE A 103 1.38 5.44 10.15
N PHE A 104 2.63 5.40 9.69
CA PHE A 104 3.14 6.39 8.73
C PHE A 104 2.49 6.26 7.36
N MET A 105 2.37 5.04 6.86
CA MET A 105 1.79 4.74 5.55
C MET A 105 0.33 5.21 5.45
N TRP A 106 -0.51 4.82 6.39
CA TRP A 106 -1.92 5.20 6.39
C TRP A 106 -2.14 6.67 6.72
N SER A 107 -1.28 7.28 7.53
CA SER A 107 -1.32 8.73 7.78
C SER A 107 -0.99 9.53 6.51
N ALA A 108 0.01 9.10 5.75
CA ALA A 108 0.37 9.73 4.48
C ALA A 108 -0.76 9.59 3.43
N ILE A 109 -1.39 8.41 3.36
CA ILE A 109 -2.53 8.16 2.48
C ILE A 109 -3.75 9.01 2.90
N ALA A 110 -4.05 9.07 4.20
CA ALA A 110 -5.14 9.88 4.72
C ALA A 110 -4.95 11.37 4.38
N LEU A 111 -3.72 11.88 4.52
CA LEU A 111 -3.39 13.26 4.13
C LEU A 111 -3.58 13.47 2.61
N ALA A 112 -3.14 12.53 1.78
CA ALA A 112 -3.36 12.60 0.33
C ALA A 112 -4.86 12.58 -0.03
N LEU A 113 -5.66 11.78 0.66
CA LEU A 113 -7.12 11.74 0.46
C LEU A 113 -7.82 13.00 0.97
N ALA A 114 -7.32 13.63 2.04
CA ALA A 114 -7.90 14.86 2.61
C ALA A 114 -7.80 16.05 1.65
N THR A 115 -6.85 16.05 0.72
CA THR A 115 -6.72 17.12 -0.31
C THR A 115 -7.96 17.27 -1.17
N ARG A 116 -8.80 16.23 -1.29
CA ARG A 116 -10.09 16.28 -1.98
C ARG A 116 -11.02 17.34 -1.40
N ASN A 117 -11.06 17.47 -0.08
CA ASN A 117 -11.97 18.41 0.59
C ASN A 117 -11.54 19.86 0.34
N LEU A 118 -10.24 20.11 0.20
CA LEU A 118 -9.71 21.44 -0.13
C LEU A 118 -10.15 21.87 -1.54
N VAL A 119 -10.12 20.94 -2.50
CA VAL A 119 -10.59 21.23 -3.86
C VAL A 119 -12.10 21.46 -3.94
N ALA A 120 -12.88 20.75 -3.15
CA ALA A 120 -14.34 20.91 -3.11
C ALA A 120 -14.76 22.26 -2.51
N SER A 121 -14.03 22.75 -1.50
CA SER A 121 -14.31 24.05 -0.87
C SER A 121 -13.99 25.25 -1.79
N ASP A 122 -12.88 25.17 -2.54
CA ASP A 122 -12.50 26.23 -3.49
C ASP A 122 -13.50 26.36 -4.65
N GLY A 123 -14.10 25.26 -5.08
CA GLY A 123 -15.11 25.27 -6.15
C GLY A 123 -16.44 25.91 -5.78
N THR A 124 -16.83 25.88 -4.51
CA THR A 124 -18.07 26.49 -4.02
C THR A 124 -17.96 28.01 -3.84
N THR A 125 -16.80 28.50 -3.45
CA THR A 125 -16.58 29.96 -3.27
C THR A 125 -16.56 30.73 -4.58
N LEU A 126 -16.24 30.10 -5.70
CA LEU A 126 -16.22 30.74 -7.02
C LEU A 126 -17.60 30.80 -7.70
N GLN A 127 -18.62 30.07 -7.21
CA GLN A 127 -19.99 30.11 -7.72
C GLN A 127 -20.86 31.15 -7.04
N GLU A 128 -20.44 31.70 -5.89
CA GLU A 128 -21.17 32.71 -5.14
C GLU A 128 -20.70 34.17 -5.38
N SER A 129 -19.69 34.35 -6.25
CA SER A 129 -19.17 35.66 -6.64
C SER A 129 -19.58 36.02 -8.07
#